data_c8c6130905b012e1d2718367386642c0
#
_entry.id   c8c6130905b012e1d2718367386642c0
#
_cell.length_a   1.000
_cell.length_b   1.000
_cell.length_c   1.000
_cell.angle_alpha   90.00
_cell.angle_beta   90.00
_cell.angle_gamma   90.00
#
_symmetry.space_group_name_H-M   'P 1'
#
loop_
_entity.id
_entity.type
_entity.pdbx_description
1 polymer ?
#
loop_
_entity_poly.entity_id
_entity_poly.type
_entity_poly.pdbx_seq_one_letter_code
_entity_poly.pdbx_strand_id
1 'polypeptide(L)'
;IITFATQKGGTGKTTLAIAFANYLSGITTRKIKVYDFDYQKSFFNKWREDADSELPKLYEVEVIGEDDDEPPFDDLEQVVDLKESNDLFLFDLAGTLDQRYSDVLVYSDFIIIPFEYSDVSVKSTLVFKNLLGLLESEAERIFIRSKYDKGYKYLNQKEMDIELAKYGTLLENPVFKRNCLQTIDTRKLTYEQKY
;
A
#
# COMPACT_ATOMS: atom_id res chain seq x y z
N ILE A 1 -6.81 -10.12 -2.01
CA ILE A 1 -6.27 -8.84 -2.56
C ILE A 1 -5.94 -7.92 -1.39
N ILE A 2 -4.71 -7.38 -1.36
CA ILE A 2 -4.22 -6.44 -0.36
C ILE A 2 -3.82 -5.16 -1.08
N THR A 3 -4.52 -4.07 -0.82
CA THR A 3 -4.33 -2.79 -1.51
C THR A 3 -3.64 -1.77 -0.62
N PHE A 4 -2.55 -1.18 -1.10
CA PHE A 4 -1.91 -0.02 -0.49
C PHE A 4 -2.49 1.24 -1.12
N ALA A 5 -3.20 2.03 -0.36
CA ALA A 5 -3.90 3.20 -0.87
C ALA A 5 -3.88 4.37 0.12
N THR A 6 -3.77 5.57 -0.42
CA THR A 6 -3.91 6.83 0.33
C THR A 6 -4.10 7.96 -0.66
N GLN A 7 -4.84 8.99 -0.28
CA GLN A 7 -5.02 10.18 -1.12
C GLN A 7 -3.74 11.02 -1.24
N LYS A 8 -2.84 10.95 -0.27
CA LYS A 8 -1.65 11.80 -0.24
C LYS A 8 -0.42 11.07 -0.80
N GLY A 9 0.27 11.69 -1.75
CA GLY A 9 1.59 11.27 -2.18
C GLY A 9 2.64 11.41 -1.07
N GLY A 10 3.70 10.62 -1.15
CA GLY A 10 4.85 10.73 -0.25
C GLY A 10 4.68 10.12 1.15
N THR A 11 3.59 9.44 1.47
CA THR A 11 3.38 8.77 2.78
C THR A 11 4.21 7.50 2.97
N GLY A 12 4.99 7.09 1.97
CA GLY A 12 5.79 5.85 2.03
C GLY A 12 5.02 4.60 1.60
N LYS A 13 3.90 4.75 0.90
CA LYS A 13 3.02 3.67 0.44
C LYS A 13 3.80 2.59 -0.34
N THR A 14 4.43 2.94 -1.46
CA THR A 14 5.24 2.03 -2.28
C THR A 14 6.37 1.36 -1.49
N THR A 15 7.08 2.12 -0.65
CA THR A 15 8.13 1.56 0.21
C THR A 15 7.59 0.49 1.16
N LEU A 16 6.42 0.74 1.76
CA LEU A 16 5.74 -0.23 2.63
C LEU A 16 5.23 -1.44 1.84
N ALA A 17 4.71 -1.22 0.63
CA ALA A 17 4.27 -2.30 -0.25
C ALA A 17 5.44 -3.22 -0.62
N ILE A 18 6.61 -2.67 -0.98
CA ILE A 18 7.84 -3.45 -1.23
C ILE A 18 8.25 -4.23 0.02
N ALA A 19 8.36 -3.57 1.18
CA ALA A 19 8.74 -4.22 2.43
C ALA A 19 7.80 -5.36 2.79
N PHE A 20 6.50 -5.16 2.61
CA PHE A 20 5.48 -6.15 2.90
C PHE A 20 5.51 -7.32 1.91
N ALA A 21 5.70 -7.07 0.60
CA ALA A 21 5.89 -8.11 -0.40
C ALA A 21 7.11 -9.00 -0.09
N ASN A 22 8.23 -8.37 0.26
CA ASN A 22 9.45 -9.07 0.68
C ASN A 22 9.23 -9.91 1.95
N TYR A 23 8.48 -9.37 2.92
CA TYR A 23 8.15 -10.10 4.14
C TYR A 23 7.26 -11.31 3.85
N LEU A 24 6.20 -11.13 3.07
CA LEU A 24 5.29 -12.20 2.69
C LEU A 24 6.01 -13.32 1.94
N SER A 25 6.91 -12.99 1.02
CA SER A 25 7.67 -14.01 0.27
C SER A 25 8.53 -14.91 1.17
N GLY A 26 8.89 -14.44 2.36
CA GLY A 26 9.64 -15.21 3.35
C GLY A 26 8.80 -16.09 4.27
N ILE A 27 7.47 -15.89 4.31
CA ILE A 27 6.57 -16.59 5.26
C ILE A 27 5.46 -17.39 4.60
N THR A 28 5.25 -17.24 3.29
CA THR A 28 4.21 -17.97 2.55
C THR A 28 4.79 -18.75 1.38
N THR A 29 4.12 -19.85 1.01
CA THR A 29 4.39 -20.61 -0.21
C THR A 29 3.45 -20.19 -1.37
N ARG A 30 2.49 -19.31 -1.11
CA ARG A 30 1.59 -18.77 -2.14
C ARG A 30 2.40 -17.87 -3.08
N LYS A 31 2.05 -17.88 -4.35
CA LYS A 31 2.62 -16.92 -5.30
C LYS A 31 2.18 -15.50 -4.94
N ILE A 32 3.09 -14.56 -5.09
CA ILE A 32 2.82 -13.14 -4.86
C ILE A 32 2.95 -12.43 -6.20
N LYS A 33 1.92 -11.70 -6.57
CA LYS A 33 1.92 -10.77 -7.70
C LYS A 33 1.64 -9.36 -7.21
N VAL A 34 2.40 -8.42 -7.72
CA VAL A 34 2.23 -7.00 -7.40
C VAL A 34 1.75 -6.27 -8.64
N TYR A 35 0.71 -5.48 -8.50
CA TYR A 35 0.22 -4.58 -9.52
C TYR A 35 0.51 -3.14 -9.13
N ASP A 36 1.35 -2.46 -9.93
CA ASP A 36 1.71 -1.06 -9.75
C ASP A 36 0.77 -0.19 -10.60
N PHE A 37 -0.11 0.53 -9.91
CA PHE A 37 -1.09 1.45 -10.51
C PHE A 37 -0.63 2.90 -10.45
N ASP A 38 0.59 3.17 -9.98
CA ASP A 38 1.12 4.53 -9.93
C ASP A 38 1.70 4.92 -11.30
N TYR A 39 1.28 6.06 -11.83
CA TYR A 39 1.83 6.61 -13.10
C TYR A 39 3.35 6.75 -13.10
N GLN A 40 3.94 6.97 -11.93
CA GLN A 40 5.39 7.03 -11.77
C GLN A 40 6.02 5.63 -11.85
N LYS A 41 5.23 4.55 -11.79
CA LYS A 41 5.69 3.16 -11.83
C LYS A 41 6.82 2.90 -10.84
N SER A 42 6.69 3.48 -9.64
CA SER A 42 7.79 3.52 -8.67
C SER A 42 8.18 2.12 -8.18
N PHE A 43 7.19 1.25 -7.95
CA PHE A 43 7.43 -0.13 -7.56
C PHE A 43 8.07 -0.92 -8.71
N PHE A 44 7.48 -0.84 -9.90
CA PHE A 44 7.94 -1.56 -11.08
C PHE A 44 9.36 -1.13 -11.51
N ASN A 45 9.64 0.16 -11.51
CA ASN A 45 10.96 0.67 -11.84
C ASN A 45 12.01 0.13 -10.86
N LYS A 46 11.73 0.16 -9.56
CA LYS A 46 12.62 -0.40 -8.55
C LYS A 46 12.84 -1.91 -8.74
N TRP A 47 11.79 -2.67 -9.02
CA TRP A 47 11.87 -4.10 -9.28
C TRP A 47 12.71 -4.42 -10.53
N ARG A 48 12.61 -3.58 -11.57
CA ARG A 48 13.46 -3.68 -12.78
C ARG A 48 14.90 -3.33 -12.49
N GLU A 49 15.17 -2.26 -11.76
CA GLU A 49 16.53 -1.88 -11.35
C GLU A 49 17.22 -3.00 -10.57
N ASP A 50 16.50 -3.69 -9.72
CA ASP A 50 17.02 -4.80 -8.92
C ASP A 50 17.14 -6.11 -9.73
N ALA A 51 16.78 -6.13 -11.03
CA ALA A 51 16.86 -7.33 -11.88
C ALA A 51 18.28 -7.83 -12.11
N ASP A 52 19.28 -6.93 -12.08
CA ASP A 52 20.70 -7.24 -12.22
C ASP A 52 21.30 -7.86 -10.93
N SER A 53 20.52 -7.95 -9.87
CA SER A 53 20.95 -8.61 -8.64
C SER A 53 21.11 -10.12 -8.85
N GLU A 54 22.13 -10.72 -8.23
CA GLU A 54 22.31 -12.18 -8.18
C GLU A 54 21.25 -12.91 -7.36
N LEU A 55 20.44 -12.14 -6.59
CA LEU A 55 19.39 -12.70 -5.76
C LEU A 55 18.15 -13.10 -6.59
N PRO A 56 17.47 -14.18 -6.23
CA PRO A 56 16.28 -14.63 -6.95
C PRO A 56 15.14 -13.62 -6.84
N LYS A 57 14.28 -13.62 -7.86
CA LYS A 57 12.99 -12.90 -7.79
C LYS A 57 12.13 -13.46 -6.67
N LEU A 58 11.58 -12.61 -5.85
CA LEU A 58 10.67 -12.97 -4.77
C LEU A 58 9.20 -13.00 -5.21
N TYR A 59 8.86 -12.16 -6.19
CA TYR A 59 7.51 -11.99 -6.77
C TYR A 59 7.60 -11.35 -8.15
N GLU A 60 6.47 -11.37 -8.86
CA GLU A 60 6.32 -10.65 -10.13
C GLU A 60 5.66 -9.29 -9.90
N VAL A 61 6.03 -8.30 -10.72
CA VAL A 61 5.45 -6.95 -10.70
C VAL A 61 4.98 -6.60 -12.11
N GLU A 62 3.73 -6.17 -12.21
CA GLU A 62 3.09 -5.73 -13.46
C GLU A 62 2.60 -4.28 -13.28
N VAL A 63 2.68 -3.49 -14.34
CA VAL A 63 2.08 -2.15 -14.38
C VAL A 63 0.68 -2.28 -14.96
N ILE A 64 -0.29 -1.61 -14.33
CA ILE A 64 -1.69 -1.62 -14.74
C ILE A 64 -2.17 -0.19 -14.97
N GLY A 65 -2.98 0.00 -16.04
CA GLY A 65 -3.54 1.31 -16.37
C GLY A 65 -2.49 2.28 -16.92
N GLU A 66 -1.73 1.84 -17.94
CA GLU A 66 -0.73 2.69 -18.60
C GLU A 66 -1.35 3.88 -19.32
N ASP A 67 -2.56 3.72 -19.83
CA ASP A 67 -3.31 4.78 -20.50
C ASP A 67 -4.30 5.46 -19.55
N ASP A 68 -4.26 6.79 -19.53
CA ASP A 68 -5.05 7.62 -18.60
C ASP A 68 -6.57 7.48 -18.77
N ASP A 69 -7.03 6.99 -19.92
CA ASP A 69 -8.45 6.91 -20.27
C ASP A 69 -9.07 5.52 -20.06
N GLU A 70 -8.24 4.47 -19.76
CA GLU A 70 -8.72 3.12 -19.59
C GLU A 70 -8.85 2.72 -18.10
N PRO A 71 -9.91 1.94 -17.74
CA PRO A 71 -9.99 1.39 -16.39
C PRO A 71 -8.83 0.41 -16.14
N PRO A 72 -8.40 0.22 -14.89
CA PRO A 72 -7.30 -0.68 -14.52
C PRO A 72 -7.50 -2.14 -14.96
N PHE A 73 -8.74 -2.55 -15.09
CA PHE A 73 -9.16 -3.86 -15.57
C PHE A 73 -10.25 -3.68 -16.64
N ASP A 74 -10.17 -4.46 -17.69
CA ASP A 74 -11.13 -4.40 -18.83
C ASP A 74 -12.56 -4.71 -18.41
N ASP A 75 -12.71 -5.60 -17.44
CA ASP A 75 -13.99 -5.97 -16.86
C ASP A 75 -13.85 -6.36 -15.37
N LEU A 76 -15.00 -6.43 -14.73
CA LEU A 76 -15.11 -6.79 -13.33
C LEU A 76 -14.75 -8.26 -13.05
N GLU A 77 -14.94 -9.15 -14.04
CA GLU A 77 -14.61 -10.57 -13.90
C GLU A 77 -13.14 -10.77 -13.60
N GLN A 78 -12.25 -9.97 -14.21
CA GLN A 78 -10.81 -10.05 -13.95
C GLN A 78 -10.49 -9.83 -12.46
N VAL A 79 -11.12 -8.86 -11.81
CA VAL A 79 -10.88 -8.59 -10.37
C VAL A 79 -11.48 -9.70 -9.51
N VAL A 80 -12.63 -10.24 -9.89
CA VAL A 80 -13.27 -11.37 -9.18
C VAL A 80 -12.40 -12.61 -9.28
N ASP A 81 -11.86 -12.92 -10.46
CA ASP A 81 -10.95 -14.06 -10.67
C ASP A 81 -9.70 -13.96 -9.79
N LEU A 82 -9.14 -12.74 -9.64
CA LEU A 82 -8.02 -12.52 -8.72
C LEU A 82 -8.43 -12.85 -7.28
N LYS A 83 -9.62 -12.45 -6.86
CA LYS A 83 -10.13 -12.67 -5.50
C LYS A 83 -10.36 -14.15 -5.20
N GLU A 84 -10.80 -14.93 -6.18
CA GLU A 84 -11.03 -16.37 -6.06
C GLU A 84 -9.74 -17.20 -6.14
N SER A 85 -8.66 -16.60 -6.60
CA SER A 85 -7.35 -17.26 -6.72
C SER A 85 -6.74 -17.60 -5.35
N ASN A 86 -5.91 -18.65 -5.32
CA ASN A 86 -5.09 -18.97 -4.15
C ASN A 86 -3.82 -18.10 -4.04
N ASP A 87 -3.51 -17.28 -5.05
CA ASP A 87 -2.36 -16.40 -5.05
C ASP A 87 -2.59 -15.16 -4.16
N LEU A 88 -1.54 -14.43 -3.84
CA LEU A 88 -1.60 -13.17 -3.12
C LEU A 88 -1.37 -12.02 -4.09
N PHE A 89 -2.32 -11.11 -4.15
CA PHE A 89 -2.24 -9.92 -4.98
C PHE A 89 -2.04 -8.69 -4.11
N LEU A 90 -0.97 -7.94 -4.39
CA LEU A 90 -0.71 -6.66 -3.76
C LEU A 90 -0.90 -5.56 -4.79
N PHE A 91 -1.71 -4.57 -4.47
CA PHE A 91 -1.99 -3.43 -5.32
C PHE A 91 -1.36 -2.17 -4.71
N ASP A 92 -0.45 -1.51 -5.43
CA ASP A 92 0.12 -0.22 -5.05
C ASP A 92 -0.54 0.89 -5.86
N LEU A 93 -1.56 1.53 -5.29
CA LEU A 93 -2.32 2.57 -5.99
C LEU A 93 -1.58 3.90 -5.99
N ALA A 94 -1.85 4.74 -6.99
CA ALA A 94 -1.41 6.13 -6.99
C ALA A 94 -1.92 6.90 -5.75
N GLY A 95 -1.21 7.94 -5.37
CA GLY A 95 -1.60 8.83 -4.27
C GLY A 95 -2.68 9.83 -4.68
N THR A 96 -3.76 9.38 -5.28
CA THR A 96 -4.87 10.19 -5.80
C THR A 96 -6.23 9.58 -5.45
N LEU A 97 -7.29 10.40 -5.51
CA LEU A 97 -8.68 9.94 -5.48
C LEU A 97 -9.18 9.78 -6.93
N ASP A 98 -8.77 8.74 -7.60
CA ASP A 98 -9.20 8.46 -8.96
C ASP A 98 -10.34 7.44 -8.94
N GLN A 99 -11.45 7.77 -9.59
CA GLN A 99 -12.62 6.89 -9.69
C GLN A 99 -12.31 5.57 -10.39
N ARG A 100 -11.30 5.53 -11.25
CA ARG A 100 -10.85 4.30 -11.92
C ARG A 100 -10.43 3.18 -10.96
N TYR A 101 -10.03 3.54 -9.73
CA TYR A 101 -9.65 2.56 -8.70
C TYR A 101 -10.81 2.13 -7.81
N SER A 102 -12.05 2.56 -8.09
CA SER A 102 -13.21 2.25 -7.25
C SER A 102 -13.42 0.74 -7.11
N ASP A 103 -13.37 0.00 -8.21
CA ASP A 103 -13.56 -1.45 -8.22
C ASP A 103 -12.45 -2.15 -7.44
N VAL A 104 -11.19 -1.71 -7.63
CA VAL A 104 -10.05 -2.23 -6.88
C VAL A 104 -10.26 -2.05 -5.37
N LEU A 105 -10.75 -0.90 -4.93
CA LEU A 105 -11.01 -0.61 -3.51
C LEU A 105 -12.22 -1.39 -2.96
N VAL A 106 -13.23 -1.63 -3.79
CA VAL A 106 -14.42 -2.41 -3.39
C VAL A 106 -14.09 -3.90 -3.26
N TYR A 107 -13.31 -4.45 -4.19
CA TYR A 107 -12.99 -5.88 -4.22
C TYR A 107 -11.76 -6.27 -3.39
N SER A 108 -11.07 -5.32 -2.78
CA SER A 108 -9.97 -5.60 -1.85
C SER A 108 -10.47 -6.35 -0.61
N ASP A 109 -9.66 -7.28 -0.09
CA ASP A 109 -9.90 -7.91 1.22
C ASP A 109 -9.35 -7.01 2.34
N PHE A 110 -8.18 -6.39 2.08
CA PHE A 110 -7.53 -5.46 3.00
C PHE A 110 -7.10 -4.19 2.28
N ILE A 111 -7.30 -3.03 2.92
CA ILE A 111 -6.76 -1.75 2.45
C ILE A 111 -5.81 -1.22 3.52
N ILE A 112 -4.52 -1.19 3.18
CA ILE A 112 -3.46 -0.63 4.02
C ILE A 112 -3.32 0.85 3.73
N ILE A 113 -3.51 1.68 4.76
CA ILE A 113 -3.58 3.14 4.67
C ILE A 113 -2.45 3.76 5.48
N PRO A 114 -1.26 3.98 4.88
CA PRO A 114 -0.20 4.70 5.56
C PRO A 114 -0.51 6.20 5.68
N PHE A 115 -0.29 6.75 6.86
CA PHE A 115 -0.49 8.17 7.13
C PHE A 115 0.61 8.75 8.03
N GLU A 116 0.74 10.07 8.00
CA GLU A 116 1.62 10.85 8.86
C GLU A 116 0.81 11.82 9.72
N TYR A 117 1.32 12.22 10.88
CA TYR A 117 0.64 13.19 11.76
C TYR A 117 0.78 14.67 11.31
N SER A 118 1.00 14.94 10.04
CA SER A 118 0.88 16.30 9.53
C SER A 118 -0.58 16.65 9.27
N ASP A 119 -0.98 17.90 9.47
CA ASP A 119 -2.37 18.34 9.26
C ASP A 119 -2.90 17.99 7.88
N VAL A 120 -2.05 18.11 6.84
CA VAL A 120 -2.42 17.78 5.48
C VAL A 120 -2.66 16.27 5.33
N SER A 121 -1.80 15.43 5.92
CA SER A 121 -1.94 13.97 5.84
C SER A 121 -3.17 13.48 6.61
N VAL A 122 -3.42 14.05 7.79
CA VAL A 122 -4.60 13.74 8.59
C VAL A 122 -5.90 14.05 7.82
N LYS A 123 -6.02 15.26 7.27
CA LYS A 123 -7.19 15.65 6.46
C LYS A 123 -7.37 14.73 5.25
N SER A 124 -6.29 14.44 4.54
CA SER A 124 -6.29 13.56 3.38
C SER A 124 -6.73 12.13 3.74
N THR A 125 -6.27 11.60 4.88
CA THR A 125 -6.67 10.28 5.37
C THR A 125 -8.15 10.22 5.72
N LEU A 126 -8.70 11.29 6.32
CA LEU A 126 -10.13 11.38 6.64
C LEU A 126 -10.99 11.47 5.38
N VAL A 127 -10.55 12.21 4.36
CA VAL A 127 -11.24 12.27 3.06
C VAL A 127 -11.21 10.89 2.38
N PHE A 128 -10.07 10.22 2.38
CA PHE A 128 -9.96 8.87 1.81
C PHE A 128 -10.86 7.86 2.53
N LYS A 129 -10.89 7.90 3.86
CA LYS A 129 -11.82 7.10 4.66
C LYS A 129 -13.28 7.35 4.28
N ASN A 130 -13.67 8.61 4.04
CA ASN A 130 -15.04 8.94 3.61
C ASN A 130 -15.35 8.37 2.22
N LEU A 131 -14.38 8.42 1.29
CA LEU A 131 -14.51 7.77 -0.03
C LEU A 131 -14.79 6.28 0.11
N LEU A 132 -14.02 5.56 0.93
CA LEU A 132 -14.26 4.13 1.15
C LEU A 132 -15.65 3.83 1.71
N GLY A 133 -16.19 4.76 2.51
CA GLY A 133 -17.57 4.67 2.99
C GLY A 133 -18.61 4.90 1.88
N LEU A 134 -18.37 5.85 0.98
CA LEU A 134 -19.24 6.12 -0.16
C LEU A 134 -19.23 4.98 -1.20
N LEU A 135 -18.10 4.31 -1.36
CA LEU A 135 -17.95 3.14 -2.22
C LEU A 135 -18.54 1.87 -1.60
N GLU A 136 -19.01 1.93 -0.35
CA GLU A 136 -19.51 0.77 0.39
C GLU A 136 -18.49 -0.38 0.45
N SER A 137 -17.18 -0.05 0.43
CA SER A 137 -16.12 -1.05 0.49
C SER A 137 -16.16 -1.80 1.81
N GLU A 138 -16.29 -3.13 1.74
CA GLU A 138 -16.25 -4.04 2.90
C GLU A 138 -14.83 -4.44 3.31
N ALA A 139 -13.81 -3.97 2.60
CA ALA A 139 -12.42 -4.26 2.89
C ALA A 139 -12.03 -3.88 4.33
N GLU A 140 -11.27 -4.74 5.00
CA GLU A 140 -10.69 -4.40 6.29
C GLU A 140 -9.67 -3.27 6.13
N ARG A 141 -9.87 -2.16 6.85
CA ARG A 141 -9.03 -0.97 6.77
C ARG A 141 -7.97 -1.03 7.85
N ILE A 142 -6.71 -0.98 7.43
CA ILE A 142 -5.55 -1.05 8.32
C ILE A 142 -4.77 0.26 8.22
N PHE A 143 -4.85 1.08 9.29
CA PHE A 143 -4.11 2.33 9.37
C PHE A 143 -2.72 2.11 9.93
N ILE A 144 -1.69 2.64 9.24
CA ILE A 144 -0.29 2.54 9.64
C ILE A 144 0.30 3.93 9.79
N ARG A 145 0.78 4.24 11.01
CA ARG A 145 1.57 5.44 11.25
C ARG A 145 2.90 5.30 10.50
N SER A 146 3.09 6.09 9.45
CA SER A 146 4.26 6.04 8.60
C SER A 146 5.21 7.19 8.89
N LYS A 147 6.51 6.97 8.68
CA LYS A 147 7.57 7.96 8.91
C LYS A 147 7.54 8.59 10.29
N TYR A 148 7.16 7.79 11.27
CA TYR A 148 7.04 8.25 12.65
C TYR A 148 8.43 8.64 13.22
N ASP A 149 8.51 9.82 13.82
CA ASP A 149 9.71 10.33 14.48
C ASP A 149 9.49 10.34 16.00
N LYS A 150 10.23 9.52 16.73
CA LYS A 150 10.16 9.47 18.21
C LYS A 150 10.58 10.76 18.89
N GLY A 151 11.44 11.56 18.26
CA GLY A 151 11.93 12.82 18.77
C GLY A 151 10.94 13.98 18.62
N TYR A 152 9.87 13.79 17.85
CA TYR A 152 8.90 14.83 17.57
C TYR A 152 7.61 14.64 18.36
N LYS A 153 7.13 15.72 19.01
CA LYS A 153 5.86 15.71 19.73
C LYS A 153 4.70 16.08 18.79
N TYR A 154 3.92 15.09 18.42
CA TYR A 154 2.72 15.30 17.60
C TYR A 154 1.56 15.77 18.46
N LEU A 155 1.09 16.99 18.26
CA LEU A 155 0.05 17.63 19.11
C LEU A 155 -1.29 16.91 19.03
N ASN A 156 -1.68 16.46 17.84
CA ASN A 156 -3.00 15.86 17.56
C ASN A 156 -2.98 14.33 17.49
N GLN A 157 -1.88 13.69 17.95
CA GLN A 157 -1.71 12.24 17.82
C GLN A 157 -2.87 11.46 18.45
N LYS A 158 -3.18 11.76 19.70
CA LYS A 158 -4.17 11.01 20.49
C LYS A 158 -5.58 11.12 19.90
N GLU A 159 -5.95 12.31 19.46
CA GLU A 159 -7.25 12.58 18.85
C GLU A 159 -7.38 11.87 17.51
N MET A 160 -6.33 11.92 16.69
CA MET A 160 -6.30 11.25 15.41
C MET A 160 -6.35 9.71 15.54
N ASP A 161 -5.61 9.15 16.48
CA ASP A 161 -5.61 7.72 16.76
C ASP A 161 -7.02 7.23 17.18
N ILE A 162 -7.67 7.98 18.08
CA ILE A 162 -9.05 7.68 18.50
C ILE A 162 -10.03 7.78 17.33
N GLU A 163 -9.86 8.78 16.48
CA GLU A 163 -10.74 8.97 15.32
C GLU A 163 -10.56 7.83 14.29
N LEU A 164 -9.33 7.50 13.91
CA LEU A 164 -9.07 6.44 12.93
C LEU A 164 -9.49 5.05 13.44
N ALA A 165 -9.31 4.77 14.72
CA ALA A 165 -9.70 3.49 15.32
C ALA A 165 -11.22 3.23 15.27
N LYS A 166 -12.06 4.24 15.00
CA LYS A 166 -13.50 4.05 14.76
C LYS A 166 -13.81 3.43 13.39
N TYR A 167 -12.87 3.48 12.45
CA TYR A 167 -13.10 3.16 11.03
C TYR A 167 -12.27 1.99 10.51
N GLY A 168 -11.44 1.42 11.36
CA GLY A 168 -10.60 0.27 11.03
C GLY A 168 -9.55 -0.01 12.09
N THR A 169 -8.67 -0.93 11.81
CA THR A 169 -7.59 -1.33 12.71
C THR A 169 -6.44 -0.33 12.63
N LEU A 170 -6.14 0.38 13.70
CA LEU A 170 -4.92 1.17 13.82
C LEU A 170 -3.81 0.30 14.41
N LEU A 171 -2.77 0.01 13.63
CA LEU A 171 -1.66 -0.82 14.11
C LEU A 171 -0.95 -0.18 15.31
N GLU A 172 -0.64 -0.99 16.32
CA GLU A 172 0.01 -0.54 17.55
C GLU A 172 1.39 0.05 17.28
N ASN A 173 2.19 -0.64 16.46
CA ASN A 173 3.55 -0.23 16.16
C ASN A 173 3.61 0.68 14.92
N PRO A 174 4.21 1.87 15.02
CA PRO A 174 4.42 2.73 13.87
C PRO A 174 5.61 2.27 13.04
N VAL A 175 5.61 2.63 11.76
CA VAL A 175 6.77 2.54 10.91
C VAL A 175 7.61 3.81 11.08
N PHE A 176 8.79 3.66 11.66
CA PHE A 176 9.68 4.78 11.92
C PHE A 176 10.32 5.32 10.65
N LYS A 177 10.64 6.62 10.66
CA LYS A 177 11.49 7.21 9.64
C LYS A 177 12.92 6.63 9.78
N ARG A 178 13.31 5.75 8.85
CA ARG A 178 14.61 5.08 8.85
C ARG A 178 15.26 5.15 7.49
N ASN A 179 16.58 5.33 7.46
CA ASN A 179 17.35 5.38 6.21
C ASN A 179 17.35 4.02 5.48
N CYS A 180 17.30 2.91 6.20
CA CYS A 180 17.23 1.57 5.60
C CYS A 180 15.98 1.33 4.73
N LEU A 181 14.90 2.08 4.96
CA LEU A 181 13.71 2.04 4.12
C LEU A 181 13.84 2.89 2.84
N GLN A 182 14.78 3.84 2.80
CA GLN A 182 15.06 4.64 1.61
C GLN A 182 15.88 3.86 0.57
N THR A 183 16.60 2.84 1.01
CA THR A 183 17.42 1.96 0.17
C THR A 183 16.81 0.57 0.07
N ILE A 184 15.46 0.49 0.08
CA ILE A 184 14.77 -0.79 0.01
C ILE A 184 15.06 -1.49 -1.32
N ASP A 185 15.19 -2.81 -1.25
CA ASP A 185 15.50 -3.68 -2.37
C ASP A 185 14.33 -4.67 -2.54
N THR A 186 13.97 -5.01 -3.77
CA THR A 186 12.85 -5.92 -4.07
C THR A 186 13.24 -7.40 -4.07
N ARG A 187 14.49 -7.72 -3.75
CA ARG A 187 15.04 -9.10 -3.72
C ARG A 187 15.29 -9.61 -2.31
N LYS A 188 15.27 -8.75 -1.31
CA LYS A 188 15.54 -9.13 0.08
C LYS A 188 14.86 -8.17 1.06
N LEU A 189 14.61 -8.66 2.26
CA LEU A 189 14.26 -7.85 3.42
C LEU A 189 15.38 -7.98 4.46
N THR A 190 16.07 -6.89 4.73
CA THR A 190 17.16 -6.89 5.72
C THR A 190 16.62 -6.98 7.14
N TYR A 191 17.49 -7.39 8.08
CA TYR A 191 17.13 -7.43 9.51
C TYR A 191 16.63 -6.07 10.02
N GLU A 192 17.31 -4.98 9.64
CA GLU A 192 16.97 -3.61 10.05
C GLU A 192 15.63 -3.12 9.47
N GLN A 193 15.18 -3.70 8.37
CA GLN A 193 13.88 -3.42 7.77
C GLN A 193 12.75 -4.21 8.43
N LYS A 194 13.06 -5.36 9.07
CA LYS A 194 12.09 -6.19 9.78
C LYS A 194 11.76 -5.67 11.17
N TYR A 195 12.75 -5.08 11.87
CA TYR A 195 12.73 -4.69 13.28
C TYR A 195 13.16 -3.24 13.48
#